data_4a4b51d60026963d7c3069f8a3d4af51
#
_entry.id   4a4b51d60026963d7c3069f8a3d4af51
#
_cell.length_a   1.000
_cell.length_b   1.000
_cell.length_c   1.000
_cell.angle_alpha   90.00
_cell.angle_beta   90.00
_cell.angle_gamma   90.00
#
_symmetry.space_group_name_H-M   'P 1'
#
loop_
_entity.id
_entity.type
_entity.pdbx_description
1 polymer ?
#
loop_
_entity_poly.entity_id
_entity_poly.type
_entity_poly.pdbx_seq_one_letter_code
_entity_poly.pdbx_strand_id
1 'polypeptide(L)'
;MKQIYIMIALVMGFMTSCQEDKKKAQEEAKRMFQIESVDENTGLQRMQVSKIHQDIACKGKKFQLLVEHTPDESLPHVKSNMGLFVDNCIKVKITRENGTTLFEKTFTKKDFAVQLPAKYLSRSVLEGLVFDDVRTAENKEITLAASVSYPMTDLYIPFILVVSQD
;
A
#
# COMPACT_ATOMS: atom_id res chain seq x y z
N MET A 1 12.88 51.79 31.05
CA MET A 1 12.90 50.32 31.25
C MET A 1 11.55 49.63 30.88
N LYS A 2 10.77 50.20 29.94
CA LYS A 2 9.48 49.59 29.50
C LYS A 2 9.47 49.02 28.07
N GLN A 3 10.56 49.07 27.33
CA GLN A 3 10.62 48.63 25.94
C GLN A 3 11.24 47.23 25.73
N ILE A 4 11.83 46.63 26.76
CA ILE A 4 12.52 45.33 26.63
C ILE A 4 11.56 44.14 26.74
N TYR A 5 10.39 44.31 27.39
CA TYR A 5 9.43 43.23 27.59
C TYR A 5 8.54 42.91 26.36
N ILE A 6 8.45 43.81 25.38
CA ILE A 6 7.62 43.59 24.17
C ILE A 6 8.33 42.73 23.13
N MET A 7 9.65 42.73 23.12
CA MET A 7 10.46 41.92 22.13
C MET A 7 10.52 40.43 22.48
N ILE A 8 10.36 40.05 23.76
CA ILE A 8 10.43 38.63 24.19
C ILE A 8 9.11 37.89 23.90
N ALA A 9 7.98 38.57 23.89
CA ALA A 9 6.68 37.95 23.60
C ALA A 9 6.48 37.61 22.11
N LEU A 10 7.19 38.29 21.20
CA LEU A 10 7.06 38.06 19.75
C LEU A 10 7.88 36.85 19.24
N VAL A 11 8.88 36.40 19.99
CA VAL A 11 9.74 35.25 19.58
C VAL A 11 9.13 33.92 19.99
N MET A 12 8.24 33.86 20.98
CA MET A 12 7.59 32.60 21.39
C MET A 12 6.40 32.17 20.51
N GLY A 13 5.89 33.05 19.65
CA GLY A 13 4.76 32.75 18.76
C GLY A 13 5.09 31.96 17.49
N PHE A 14 6.38 31.84 17.11
CA PHE A 14 6.78 31.22 15.85
C PHE A 14 7.13 29.72 15.95
N MET A 15 7.22 29.15 17.15
CA MET A 15 7.59 27.75 17.33
C MET A 15 6.41 26.75 17.30
N THR A 16 5.19 27.22 17.42
CA THR A 16 3.99 26.34 17.46
C THR A 16 3.45 26.00 16.08
N SER A 17 3.65 26.86 15.08
CA SER A 17 3.12 26.66 13.72
C SER A 17 3.76 25.43 12.99
N CYS A 18 5.04 25.20 13.16
CA CYS A 18 5.75 24.09 12.50
C CYS A 18 5.35 22.68 13.00
N GLN A 19 4.81 22.56 14.21
CA GLN A 19 4.38 21.25 14.75
C GLN A 19 2.98 20.86 14.27
N GLU A 20 2.08 21.83 14.11
CA GLU A 20 0.72 21.59 13.61
C GLU A 20 0.72 21.19 12.13
N ASP A 21 1.55 21.83 11.30
CA ASP A 21 1.68 21.49 9.89
C ASP A 21 2.26 20.08 9.68
N LYS A 22 3.23 19.68 10.50
CA LYS A 22 3.79 18.32 10.46
C LYS A 22 2.76 17.27 10.89
N LYS A 23 1.95 17.55 11.91
CA LYS A 23 0.88 16.64 12.35
C LYS A 23 -0.20 16.49 11.29
N LYS A 24 -0.64 17.59 10.66
CA LYS A 24 -1.62 17.53 9.56
C LYS A 24 -1.11 16.73 8.37
N ALA A 25 0.11 17.00 7.92
CA ALA A 25 0.72 16.25 6.82
C ALA A 25 0.85 14.74 7.15
N GLN A 26 1.15 14.40 8.39
CA GLN A 26 1.26 13.02 8.84
C GLN A 26 -0.11 12.32 8.90
N GLU A 27 -1.16 13.03 9.34
CA GLU A 27 -2.54 12.51 9.32
C GLU A 27 -3.09 12.37 7.89
N GLU A 28 -2.79 13.28 6.99
CA GLU A 28 -3.13 13.16 5.57
C GLU A 28 -2.43 11.95 4.93
N ALA A 29 -1.12 11.77 5.19
CA ALA A 29 -0.40 10.62 4.71
C ALA A 29 -0.99 9.30 5.24
N LYS A 30 -1.39 9.22 6.52
CA LYS A 30 -2.07 8.05 7.09
C LYS A 30 -3.39 7.73 6.37
N ARG A 31 -4.17 8.76 6.02
CA ARG A 31 -5.42 8.57 5.27
C ARG A 31 -5.17 8.07 3.86
N MET A 32 -4.19 8.64 3.16
CA MET A 32 -3.81 8.21 1.80
C MET A 32 -3.31 6.76 1.79
N PHE A 33 -2.53 6.36 2.79
CA PHE A 33 -2.03 4.99 2.98
C PHE A 33 -3.03 4.05 3.66
N GLN A 34 -4.23 4.52 3.95
CA GLN A 34 -5.28 3.72 4.59
C GLN A 34 -4.78 3.00 5.86
N ILE A 35 -4.08 3.72 6.73
CA ILE A 35 -3.65 3.18 8.02
C ILE A 35 -4.89 3.04 8.92
N GLU A 36 -5.22 1.82 9.30
CA GLU A 36 -6.36 1.50 10.14
C GLU A 36 -6.04 1.66 11.62
N SER A 37 -4.89 1.19 12.05
CA SER A 37 -4.52 1.19 13.45
C SER A 37 -3.03 1.47 13.69
N VAL A 38 -2.75 2.08 14.83
CA VAL A 38 -1.40 2.30 15.36
C VAL A 38 -1.40 1.77 16.80
N ASP A 39 -0.51 0.84 17.08
CA ASP A 39 -0.30 0.35 18.45
C ASP A 39 0.34 1.45 19.31
N GLU A 40 -0.31 1.85 20.40
CA GLU A 40 0.11 2.97 21.24
C GLU A 40 1.45 2.73 21.96
N ASN A 41 1.80 1.48 22.24
CA ASN A 41 3.01 1.14 22.99
C ASN A 41 4.24 0.99 22.05
N THR A 42 4.04 0.42 20.87
CA THR A 42 5.13 0.08 19.94
C THR A 42 5.22 1.03 18.76
N GLY A 43 4.17 1.80 18.47
CA GLY A 43 4.04 2.60 17.27
C GLY A 43 3.85 1.77 15.99
N LEU A 44 3.56 0.47 16.11
CA LEU A 44 3.36 -0.42 14.97
C LEU A 44 2.07 -0.06 14.23
N GLN A 45 2.19 0.19 12.94
CA GLN A 45 1.11 0.64 12.07
C GLN A 45 0.63 -0.51 11.18
N ARG A 46 -0.70 -0.58 10.99
CA ARG A 46 -1.37 -1.58 10.15
C ARG A 46 -2.19 -0.90 9.08
N MET A 47 -2.07 -1.36 7.85
CA MET A 47 -2.94 -0.93 6.76
C MET A 47 -4.32 -1.56 6.90
N GLN A 48 -5.33 -0.92 6.31
CA GLN A 48 -6.71 -1.41 6.33
C GLN A 48 -6.84 -2.73 5.58
N VAL A 49 -7.57 -3.66 6.18
CA VAL A 49 -8.02 -4.87 5.47
C VAL A 49 -9.01 -4.46 4.38
N SER A 50 -8.79 -4.91 3.16
CA SER A 50 -9.72 -4.67 2.07
C SER A 50 -10.02 -5.94 1.28
N LYS A 51 -11.25 -6.00 0.75
CA LYS A 51 -11.73 -7.11 -0.07
C LYS A 51 -12.50 -6.55 -1.26
N ILE A 52 -11.98 -6.80 -2.45
CA ILE A 52 -12.54 -6.32 -3.72
C ILE A 52 -13.08 -7.52 -4.48
N HIS A 53 -14.35 -7.47 -4.86
CA HIS A 53 -14.97 -8.37 -5.82
C HIS A 53 -15.26 -7.60 -7.10
N GLN A 54 -14.77 -8.07 -8.22
CA GLN A 54 -14.93 -7.40 -9.50
C GLN A 54 -15.19 -8.41 -10.61
N ASP A 55 -16.21 -8.13 -11.43
CA ASP A 55 -16.41 -8.83 -12.69
C ASP A 55 -15.41 -8.26 -13.72
N ILE A 56 -14.65 -9.13 -14.35
CA ILE A 56 -13.66 -8.75 -15.36
C ILE A 56 -13.92 -9.53 -16.65
N ALA A 57 -13.46 -9.00 -17.77
CA ALA A 57 -13.57 -9.64 -19.07
C ALA A 57 -12.24 -9.66 -19.80
N CYS A 58 -11.97 -10.77 -20.51
CA CYS A 58 -10.80 -10.91 -21.36
C CYS A 58 -11.12 -11.85 -22.54
N LYS A 59 -10.79 -11.45 -23.78
CA LYS A 59 -11.08 -12.22 -25.02
C LYS A 59 -12.56 -12.65 -25.11
N GLY A 60 -13.50 -11.79 -24.69
CA GLY A 60 -14.92 -12.09 -24.71
C GLY A 60 -15.40 -13.08 -23.65
N LYS A 61 -14.53 -13.59 -22.81
CA LYS A 61 -14.88 -14.44 -21.66
C LYS A 61 -15.01 -13.59 -20.39
N LYS A 62 -15.91 -13.98 -19.50
CA LYS A 62 -16.13 -13.33 -18.22
C LYS A 62 -15.46 -14.11 -17.09
N PHE A 63 -14.97 -13.39 -16.10
CA PHE A 63 -14.35 -13.93 -14.90
C PHE A 63 -14.74 -13.09 -13.69
N GLN A 64 -14.65 -13.70 -12.51
CA GLN A 64 -14.78 -12.99 -11.24
C GLN A 64 -13.39 -12.90 -10.60
N LEU A 65 -12.97 -11.68 -10.28
CA LEU A 65 -11.73 -11.41 -9.57
C LEU A 65 -12.06 -11.10 -8.10
N LEU A 66 -11.36 -11.78 -7.21
CA LEU A 66 -11.31 -11.48 -5.78
C LEU A 66 -9.89 -11.05 -5.44
N VAL A 67 -9.75 -9.90 -4.80
CA VAL A 67 -8.50 -9.41 -4.21
C VAL A 67 -8.74 -9.13 -2.74
N GLU A 68 -8.01 -9.81 -1.86
CA GLU A 68 -8.06 -9.62 -0.41
C GLU A 68 -6.68 -9.12 0.06
N HIS A 69 -6.63 -7.90 0.57
CA HIS A 69 -5.44 -7.29 1.15
C HIS A 69 -5.54 -7.37 2.68
N THR A 70 -4.48 -7.88 3.32
CA THR A 70 -4.47 -8.10 4.77
C THR A 70 -3.07 -7.87 5.35
N PRO A 71 -2.92 -7.06 6.42
CA PRO A 71 -1.71 -7.02 7.21
C PRO A 71 -1.40 -8.40 7.78
N ASP A 72 -0.14 -8.86 7.69
CA ASP A 72 0.27 -10.20 8.11
C ASP A 72 1.35 -10.12 9.18
N GLU A 73 0.97 -10.33 10.43
CA GLU A 73 1.86 -10.30 11.60
C GLU A 73 2.95 -11.39 11.58
N SER A 74 2.83 -12.41 10.74
CA SER A 74 3.84 -13.44 10.58
C SER A 74 5.02 -12.99 9.72
N LEU A 75 4.85 -11.89 8.97
CA LEU A 75 5.90 -11.31 8.16
C LEU A 75 6.81 -10.40 8.99
N PRO A 76 8.09 -10.23 8.61
CA PRO A 76 8.97 -9.28 9.28
C PRO A 76 8.42 -7.86 9.21
N HIS A 77 8.38 -7.18 10.35
CA HIS A 77 7.96 -5.78 10.40
C HIS A 77 8.90 -4.90 9.57
N VAL A 78 8.34 -3.87 8.95
CA VAL A 78 9.03 -2.94 8.07
C VAL A 78 9.36 -1.65 8.83
N LYS A 79 10.66 -1.35 8.96
CA LYS A 79 11.12 -0.09 9.54
C LYS A 79 11.44 0.91 8.43
N SER A 80 10.68 2.00 8.38
CA SER A 80 10.90 3.12 7.47
C SER A 80 11.18 4.41 8.23
N ASN A 81 11.41 5.50 7.50
CA ASN A 81 11.53 6.85 8.10
C ASN A 81 10.19 7.34 8.68
N MET A 82 9.07 6.72 8.28
CA MET A 82 7.71 7.08 8.69
C MET A 82 7.20 6.23 9.86
N GLY A 83 8.00 5.30 10.37
CA GLY A 83 7.66 4.46 11.51
C GLY A 83 7.87 2.98 11.27
N LEU A 84 7.20 2.18 12.10
CA LEU A 84 7.20 0.72 12.06
C LEU A 84 5.86 0.23 11.48
N PHE A 85 5.91 -0.70 10.52
CA PHE A 85 4.72 -1.19 9.82
C PHE A 85 4.66 -2.71 9.82
N VAL A 86 3.45 -3.25 9.91
CA VAL A 86 3.16 -4.62 9.52
C VAL A 86 3.20 -4.70 8.01
N ASP A 87 3.89 -5.69 7.45
CA ASP A 87 3.84 -5.95 6.01
C ASP A 87 2.54 -6.67 5.64
N ASN A 88 2.20 -6.69 4.35
CA ASN A 88 0.92 -7.19 3.90
C ASN A 88 1.08 -8.45 3.06
N CYS A 89 0.03 -9.26 3.05
CA CYS A 89 -0.21 -10.25 2.02
C CYS A 89 -1.46 -9.89 1.21
N ILE A 90 -1.47 -10.25 -0.08
CA ILE A 90 -2.59 -10.02 -0.97
C ILE A 90 -2.97 -11.34 -1.63
N LYS A 91 -4.15 -11.85 -1.27
CA LYS A 91 -4.74 -13.02 -1.90
C LYS A 91 -5.48 -12.61 -3.16
N VAL A 92 -5.17 -13.27 -4.27
CA VAL A 92 -5.85 -13.10 -5.56
C VAL A 92 -6.49 -14.41 -5.95
N LYS A 93 -7.77 -14.36 -6.33
CA LYS A 93 -8.48 -15.49 -6.92
C LYS A 93 -9.23 -15.03 -8.15
N ILE A 94 -9.04 -15.75 -9.27
CA ILE A 94 -9.78 -15.54 -10.51
C ILE A 94 -10.60 -16.80 -10.78
N THR A 95 -11.91 -16.63 -10.95
CA THR A 95 -12.85 -17.71 -11.17
C THR A 95 -13.52 -17.54 -12.52
N ARG A 96 -13.65 -18.62 -13.30
CA ARG A 96 -14.37 -18.64 -14.57
C ARG A 96 -15.87 -18.56 -14.32
N GLU A 97 -16.65 -18.18 -15.33
CA GLU A 97 -18.10 -18.09 -15.28
C GLU A 97 -18.78 -19.42 -14.84
N ASN A 98 -18.17 -20.57 -15.15
CA ASN A 98 -18.65 -21.87 -14.71
C ASN A 98 -18.28 -22.24 -13.27
N GLY A 99 -17.72 -21.32 -12.49
CA GLY A 99 -17.32 -21.50 -11.08
C GLY A 99 -15.95 -22.17 -10.88
N THR A 100 -15.25 -22.60 -11.92
CA THR A 100 -13.91 -23.19 -11.77
C THR A 100 -12.85 -22.12 -11.52
N THR A 101 -11.90 -22.41 -10.64
CA THR A 101 -10.76 -21.51 -10.38
C THR A 101 -9.80 -21.53 -11.57
N LEU A 102 -9.53 -20.35 -12.14
CA LEU A 102 -8.49 -20.15 -13.12
C LEU A 102 -7.14 -19.94 -12.46
N PHE A 103 -7.11 -19.09 -11.44
CA PHE A 103 -5.89 -18.68 -10.76
C PHE A 103 -6.19 -18.41 -9.27
N GLU A 104 -5.32 -18.85 -8.38
CA GLU A 104 -5.37 -18.50 -6.96
C GLU A 104 -3.97 -18.45 -6.40
N LYS A 105 -3.57 -17.31 -5.82
CA LYS A 105 -2.27 -17.14 -5.18
C LYS A 105 -2.34 -16.05 -4.11
N THR A 106 -1.61 -16.26 -3.01
CA THR A 106 -1.30 -15.23 -2.03
C THR A 106 0.09 -14.67 -2.31
N PHE A 107 0.16 -13.38 -2.53
CA PHE A 107 1.39 -12.62 -2.79
C PHE A 107 1.88 -11.96 -1.51
N THR A 108 3.19 -11.91 -1.37
CA THR A 108 3.92 -11.06 -0.44
C THR A 108 4.94 -10.23 -1.23
N LYS A 109 5.55 -9.22 -0.63
CA LYS A 109 6.60 -8.46 -1.34
C LYS A 109 7.79 -9.34 -1.78
N LYS A 110 7.99 -10.51 -1.15
CA LYS A 110 9.05 -11.45 -1.53
C LYS A 110 8.87 -12.01 -2.94
N ASP A 111 7.63 -12.08 -3.43
CA ASP A 111 7.36 -12.51 -4.82
C ASP A 111 7.96 -11.57 -5.86
N PHE A 112 8.27 -10.33 -5.46
CA PHE A 112 8.86 -9.29 -6.31
C PHE A 112 10.35 -9.05 -6.01
N ALA A 113 10.94 -9.79 -5.09
CA ALA A 113 12.29 -9.56 -4.57
C ALA A 113 13.40 -9.61 -5.63
N VAL A 114 13.25 -10.46 -6.65
CA VAL A 114 14.25 -10.61 -7.74
C VAL A 114 14.44 -9.31 -8.53
N GLN A 115 13.42 -8.46 -8.58
CA GLN A 115 13.42 -7.23 -9.36
C GLN A 115 13.72 -5.98 -8.49
N LEU A 116 13.94 -6.17 -7.18
CA LEU A 116 14.10 -5.08 -6.23
C LEU A 116 15.47 -5.13 -5.54
N PRO A 117 16.13 -3.96 -5.37
CA PRO A 117 17.30 -3.88 -4.50
C PRO A 117 16.95 -4.30 -3.06
N ALA A 118 17.80 -5.09 -2.41
CA ALA A 118 17.58 -5.58 -1.05
C ALA A 118 17.29 -4.44 -0.05
N LYS A 119 17.98 -3.30 -0.19
CA LYS A 119 17.75 -2.10 0.64
C LYS A 119 16.36 -1.51 0.45
N TYR A 120 15.82 -1.54 -0.76
CA TYR A 120 14.44 -1.10 -1.04
C TYR A 120 13.45 -2.08 -0.42
N LEU A 121 13.61 -3.37 -0.70
CA LEU A 121 12.74 -4.43 -0.21
C LEU A 121 12.60 -4.45 1.32
N SER A 122 13.71 -4.21 2.05
CA SER A 122 13.70 -4.21 3.52
C SER A 122 12.93 -3.06 4.16
N ARG A 123 12.66 -1.98 3.40
CA ARG A 123 12.00 -0.75 3.87
C ARG A 123 10.63 -0.49 3.24
N SER A 124 10.18 -1.39 2.38
CA SER A 124 8.93 -1.29 1.65
C SER A 124 7.90 -2.33 2.11
N VAL A 125 6.65 -2.08 1.82
CA VAL A 125 5.50 -2.99 2.01
C VAL A 125 4.89 -3.36 0.67
N LEU A 126 4.21 -4.50 0.60
CA LEU A 126 3.30 -4.78 -0.51
C LEU A 126 2.05 -3.92 -0.30
N GLU A 127 1.88 -2.88 -1.13
CA GLU A 127 0.85 -1.86 -0.91
C GLU A 127 -0.48 -2.21 -1.54
N GLY A 128 -0.46 -2.74 -2.77
CA GLY A 128 -1.70 -2.99 -3.48
C GLY A 128 -1.54 -3.92 -4.68
N LEU A 129 -2.68 -4.43 -5.13
CA LEU A 129 -2.81 -5.19 -6.36
C LEU A 129 -4.20 -4.94 -6.95
N VAL A 130 -4.26 -4.55 -8.23
CA VAL A 130 -5.49 -4.18 -8.91
C VAL A 130 -5.55 -4.80 -10.31
N PHE A 131 -6.74 -4.90 -10.87
CA PHE A 131 -6.95 -5.27 -12.27
C PHE A 131 -6.54 -4.11 -13.19
N ASP A 132 -5.75 -4.42 -14.21
CA ASP A 132 -5.35 -3.48 -15.26
C ASP A 132 -6.15 -3.78 -16.53
N ASP A 133 -7.25 -3.09 -16.70
CA ASP A 133 -8.19 -3.26 -17.81
C ASP A 133 -7.58 -2.83 -19.14
N VAL A 134 -6.78 -1.76 -19.14
CA VAL A 134 -6.13 -1.23 -20.35
C VAL A 134 -5.13 -2.27 -20.89
N ARG A 135 -4.19 -2.74 -20.04
CA ARG A 135 -3.22 -3.77 -20.47
C ARG A 135 -3.88 -5.10 -20.78
N THR A 136 -4.96 -5.45 -20.07
CA THR A 136 -5.74 -6.66 -20.37
C THR A 136 -6.32 -6.61 -21.80
N ALA A 137 -6.86 -5.45 -22.19
CA ALA A 137 -7.39 -5.24 -23.53
C ALA A 137 -6.30 -5.27 -24.62
N GLU A 138 -5.15 -4.65 -24.35
CA GLU A 138 -4.01 -4.58 -25.27
C GLU A 138 -3.35 -5.95 -25.46
N ASN A 139 -3.02 -6.63 -24.37
CA ASN A 139 -2.26 -7.90 -24.39
C ASN A 139 -3.16 -9.10 -24.65
N LYS A 140 -4.48 -8.95 -24.52
CA LYS A 140 -5.46 -10.05 -24.58
C LYS A 140 -5.21 -11.14 -23.54
N GLU A 141 -4.63 -10.77 -22.40
CA GLU A 141 -4.39 -11.63 -21.25
C GLU A 141 -4.76 -10.88 -19.97
N ILE A 142 -5.30 -11.60 -18.97
CA ILE A 142 -5.69 -10.98 -17.70
C ILE A 142 -4.44 -10.39 -17.06
N THR A 143 -4.41 -9.07 -16.91
CA THR A 143 -3.26 -8.34 -16.39
C THR A 143 -3.63 -7.69 -15.06
N LEU A 144 -2.75 -7.87 -14.08
CA LEU A 144 -2.86 -7.24 -12.77
C LEU A 144 -1.66 -6.34 -12.55
N ALA A 145 -1.86 -5.21 -11.90
CA ALA A 145 -0.80 -4.31 -11.49
C ALA A 145 -0.64 -4.37 -9.96
N ALA A 146 0.58 -4.67 -9.50
CA ALA A 146 0.93 -4.66 -8.09
C ALA A 146 1.89 -3.51 -7.79
N SER A 147 1.92 -3.03 -6.55
CA SER A 147 2.86 -2.01 -6.10
C SER A 147 3.55 -2.41 -4.80
N VAL A 148 4.87 -2.23 -4.78
CA VAL A 148 5.70 -2.30 -3.58
C VAL A 148 6.20 -0.89 -3.29
N SER A 149 5.90 -0.34 -2.12
CA SER A 149 6.11 1.08 -1.82
C SER A 149 6.82 1.31 -0.49
N TYR A 150 7.50 2.44 -0.37
CA TYR A 150 7.86 2.96 0.94
C TYR A 150 6.62 3.46 1.65
N PRO A 151 6.28 2.93 2.83
CA PRO A 151 5.06 3.29 3.53
C PRO A 151 4.92 4.80 3.73
N MET A 152 3.71 5.32 3.52
CA MET A 152 3.34 6.74 3.67
C MET A 152 4.16 7.70 2.80
N THR A 153 4.57 7.26 1.61
CA THR A 153 5.26 8.09 0.61
C THR A 153 4.75 7.78 -0.79
N ASP A 154 5.00 8.67 -1.75
CA ASP A 154 4.67 8.46 -3.17
C ASP A 154 5.71 7.58 -3.91
N LEU A 155 6.66 7.00 -3.17
CA LEU A 155 7.73 6.19 -3.75
C LEU A 155 7.30 4.73 -3.82
N TYR A 156 6.92 4.28 -5.00
CA TYR A 156 6.56 2.89 -5.27
C TYR A 156 7.22 2.35 -6.54
N ILE A 157 7.34 1.06 -6.62
CA ILE A 157 7.76 0.34 -7.83
C ILE A 157 6.59 -0.52 -8.28
N PRO A 158 6.07 -0.28 -9.51
CA PRO A 158 4.98 -1.07 -10.06
C PRO A 158 5.49 -2.39 -10.66
N PHE A 159 4.65 -3.42 -10.59
CA PHE A 159 4.86 -4.73 -11.19
C PHE A 159 3.65 -5.15 -11.99
N ILE A 160 3.90 -5.82 -13.11
CA ILE A 160 2.85 -6.36 -13.97
C ILE A 160 2.84 -7.87 -13.82
N LEU A 161 1.67 -8.40 -13.52
CA LEU A 161 1.40 -9.84 -13.42
C LEU A 161 0.43 -10.23 -14.54
N VAL A 162 0.81 -11.22 -15.32
CA VAL A 162 -0.03 -11.75 -16.41
C VAL A 162 -0.51 -13.14 -16.04
N VAL A 163 -1.81 -13.37 -16.15
CA VAL A 163 -2.46 -14.64 -15.89
C VAL A 163 -2.96 -15.21 -17.21
N SER A 164 -2.34 -16.33 -17.64
CA SER A 164 -2.79 -17.07 -18.82
C SER A 164 -4.18 -17.65 -18.59
N GLN A 165 -4.97 -17.72 -19.65
CA GLN A 165 -6.34 -18.29 -19.61
C GLN A 165 -6.38 -19.76 -20.05
N ASP A 166 -5.22 -20.31 -20.45
CA ASP A 166 -5.07 -21.68 -20.92
C ASP A 166 -5.03 -22.69 -19.76
#